data_1552d93395b06c9bb2a34612e7271bd3
#
_entry.id   1552d93395b06c9bb2a34612e7271bd3
#
_cell.length_a   1.000
_cell.length_b   1.000
_cell.length_c   1.000
_cell.angle_alpha   90.00
_cell.angle_beta   90.00
_cell.angle_gamma   90.00
#
_symmetry.space_group_name_H-M   'P 1'
#
loop_
_entity.id
_entity.type
_entity.pdbx_description
1 polymer ?
#
loop_
_entity_poly.entity_id
_entity_poly.type
_entity_poly.pdbx_seq_one_letter_code
_entity_poly.pdbx_strand_id
1 'polypeptide(L)'
;MGDRPLRYKLQYLPLFWDDLEETVTYISDVLKNRAAAIRLVDEIEKGILALLAAPTMAPIYRTTRDRPQPYYWFSVGNYMVFYVVMGDVMEVRRLVYGSRDLTRMLP
;
A
#
# COMPACT_ATOMS: atom_id res chain seq x y z
N MET A 1 0.16 -31.68 7.05
CA MET A 1 0.16 -31.13 7.12
C MET A 1 0.41 -30.06 6.67
N GLY A 2 0.53 -29.51 6.59
CA GLY A 2 0.96 -28.26 6.25
C GLY A 2 1.08 -27.87 4.88
N ASP A 3 0.26 -28.29 4.07
CA ASP A 3 0.36 -27.93 2.71
C ASP A 3 -0.26 -26.63 2.40
N ARG A 4 -0.55 -25.84 3.40
CA ARG A 4 -1.09 -24.56 3.20
C ARG A 4 -0.10 -23.66 2.50
N PRO A 5 -0.50 -22.86 1.51
CA PRO A 5 0.42 -21.95 0.83
C PRO A 5 1.05 -20.99 1.83
N LEU A 6 2.35 -20.78 1.68
CA LEU A 6 3.08 -19.86 2.54
C LEU A 6 2.95 -18.43 2.08
N ARG A 7 2.40 -18.19 0.89
CA ARG A 7 2.26 -16.87 0.35
C ARG A 7 0.82 -16.55 0.05
N TYR A 8 0.47 -15.31 0.29
CA TYR A 8 -0.82 -14.79 -0.09
C TYR A 8 -0.79 -14.41 -1.57
N LYS A 9 -1.97 -14.29 -2.15
CA LYS A 9 -2.11 -13.77 -3.52
C LYS A 9 -2.13 -12.27 -3.45
N LEU A 10 -1.43 -11.63 -4.36
CA LEU A 10 -1.31 -10.18 -4.40
C LEU A 10 -2.30 -9.60 -5.41
N GLN A 11 -3.04 -8.60 -5.01
CA GLN A 11 -4.02 -7.94 -5.85
C GLN A 11 -3.97 -6.44 -5.60
N TYR A 12 -4.34 -5.65 -6.59
CA TYR A 12 -4.33 -4.20 -6.50
C TYR A 12 -5.68 -3.63 -6.92
N LEU A 13 -6.14 -2.60 -6.20
CA LEU A 13 -7.26 -1.81 -6.70
C LEU A 13 -6.76 -0.83 -7.76
N PRO A 14 -7.60 -0.51 -8.75
CA PRO A 14 -7.23 0.52 -9.74
C PRO A 14 -6.85 1.86 -9.11
N LEU A 15 -7.46 2.22 -7.99
CA LEU A 15 -7.13 3.46 -7.27
C LEU A 15 -5.67 3.52 -6.86
N PHE A 16 -5.08 2.38 -6.51
CA PHE A 16 -3.67 2.35 -6.14
C PHE A 16 -2.79 2.76 -7.32
N TRP A 17 -3.12 2.25 -8.50
CA TRP A 17 -2.34 2.57 -9.70
C TRP A 17 -2.48 4.04 -10.07
N ASP A 18 -3.68 4.61 -9.90
CA ASP A 18 -3.89 6.03 -10.13
C ASP A 18 -3.07 6.87 -9.17
N ASP A 19 -3.07 6.49 -7.89
CA ASP A 19 -2.26 7.17 -6.87
C ASP A 19 -0.78 7.11 -7.22
N LEU A 20 -0.30 5.95 -7.63
CA LEU A 20 1.11 5.75 -7.95
C LEU A 20 1.53 6.59 -9.15
N GLU A 21 0.73 6.57 -10.21
CA GLU A 21 1.01 7.34 -11.40
C GLU A 21 1.07 8.83 -11.10
N GLU A 22 0.10 9.33 -10.34
CA GLU A 22 0.05 10.73 -9.96
C GLU A 22 1.28 11.13 -9.15
N THR A 23 1.67 10.28 -8.20
CA THR A 23 2.83 10.52 -7.35
C THR A 23 4.12 10.53 -8.15
N VAL A 24 4.30 9.55 -9.02
CA VAL A 24 5.51 9.44 -9.85
C VAL A 24 5.62 10.65 -10.79
N THR A 25 4.51 11.04 -11.41
CA THR A 25 4.48 12.20 -12.30
C THR A 25 4.85 13.46 -11.54
N TYR A 26 4.31 13.64 -10.34
CA TYR A 26 4.62 14.82 -9.54
C TYR A 26 6.12 14.89 -9.20
N ILE A 27 6.67 13.81 -8.69
CA ILE A 27 8.08 13.78 -8.29
C ILE A 27 8.99 13.96 -9.50
N SER A 28 8.69 13.28 -10.59
CA SER A 28 9.51 13.28 -11.78
C SER A 28 9.45 14.62 -12.53
N ASP A 29 8.24 15.15 -12.72
CA ASP A 29 8.02 16.28 -13.61
C ASP A 29 7.95 17.63 -12.86
N VAL A 30 7.31 17.66 -11.71
CA VAL A 30 7.17 18.91 -10.94
C VAL A 30 8.39 19.14 -10.08
N LEU A 31 8.84 18.13 -9.35
CA LEU A 31 10.02 18.23 -8.49
C LEU A 31 11.32 17.98 -9.26
N LYS A 32 11.22 17.59 -10.53
CA LYS A 32 12.38 17.36 -11.40
C LYS A 32 13.36 16.35 -10.80
N ASN A 33 12.83 15.32 -10.15
CA ASN A 33 13.69 14.33 -9.50
C ASN A 33 13.30 12.91 -9.92
N ARG A 34 13.67 12.57 -11.13
CA ARG A 34 13.34 11.25 -11.69
C ARG A 34 13.94 10.10 -10.88
N ALA A 35 15.15 10.28 -10.36
CA ALA A 35 15.79 9.24 -9.56
C ALA A 35 15.00 8.96 -8.29
N ALA A 36 14.46 10.00 -7.64
CA ALA A 36 13.64 9.82 -6.45
C ALA A 36 12.35 9.09 -6.78
N ALA A 37 11.74 9.36 -7.94
CA ALA A 37 10.53 8.67 -8.36
C ALA A 37 10.80 7.18 -8.53
N ILE A 38 11.91 6.83 -9.18
CA ILE A 38 12.27 5.43 -9.38
C ILE A 38 12.53 4.73 -8.05
N ARG A 39 13.25 5.39 -7.13
CA ARG A 39 13.50 4.81 -5.81
C ARG A 39 12.22 4.57 -5.04
N LEU A 40 11.27 5.49 -5.12
CA LEU A 40 10.01 5.34 -4.43
C LEU A 40 9.26 4.10 -4.92
N VAL A 41 9.17 3.93 -6.23
CA VAL A 41 8.51 2.75 -6.81
C VAL A 41 9.19 1.47 -6.34
N ASP A 42 10.51 1.43 -6.37
CA ASP A 42 11.27 0.26 -5.94
C ASP A 42 11.01 -0.06 -4.47
N GLU A 43 11.00 0.93 -3.62
CA GLU A 43 10.80 0.72 -2.19
C GLU A 43 9.38 0.32 -1.85
N ILE A 44 8.40 0.85 -2.59
CA ILE A 44 7.02 0.42 -2.44
C ILE A 44 6.90 -1.06 -2.80
N GLU A 45 7.46 -1.45 -3.92
CA GLU A 45 7.40 -2.85 -4.36
C GLU A 45 8.08 -3.76 -3.35
N LYS A 46 9.25 -3.40 -2.87
CA LYS A 46 9.97 -4.20 -1.88
C LYS A 46 9.15 -4.36 -0.61
N GLY A 47 8.51 -3.30 -0.15
CA GLY A 47 7.67 -3.36 1.04
C GLY A 47 6.47 -4.28 0.87
N ILE A 48 5.80 -4.19 -0.28
CA ILE A 48 4.65 -5.05 -0.58
C ILE A 48 5.10 -6.51 -0.60
N LEU A 49 6.18 -6.81 -1.30
CA LEU A 49 6.64 -8.20 -1.42
C LEU A 49 7.14 -8.75 -0.08
N ALA A 50 7.75 -7.92 0.74
CA ALA A 50 8.20 -8.33 2.06
C ALA A 50 7.03 -8.73 2.97
N LEU A 51 5.89 -8.05 2.82
CA LEU A 51 4.71 -8.34 3.64
C LEU A 51 3.87 -9.48 3.09
N LEU A 52 4.09 -9.87 1.84
CA LEU A 52 3.22 -10.84 1.19
C LEU A 52 3.22 -12.20 1.87
N ALA A 53 4.29 -12.58 2.55
CA ALA A 53 4.36 -13.84 3.29
C ALA A 53 3.55 -13.80 4.59
N ALA A 54 3.41 -12.60 5.19
CA ALA A 54 2.70 -12.45 6.46
C ALA A 54 2.07 -11.05 6.51
N PRO A 55 1.04 -10.79 5.71
CA PRO A 55 0.53 -9.42 5.56
C PRO A 55 -0.17 -8.88 6.81
N THR A 56 -0.56 -9.73 7.75
CA THR A 56 -1.18 -9.26 8.99
C THR A 56 -0.16 -8.85 10.05
N MET A 57 1.13 -8.90 9.73
CA MET A 57 2.18 -8.47 10.67
C MET A 57 2.41 -6.97 10.66
N ALA A 58 1.84 -6.24 9.72
CA ALA A 58 1.94 -4.79 9.69
C ALA A 58 0.95 -4.15 10.67
N PRO A 59 1.15 -2.87 11.03
CA PRO A 59 0.20 -2.18 11.90
C PRO A 59 -1.18 -2.04 11.27
N ILE A 60 -2.19 -2.04 12.11
CA ILE A 60 -3.56 -1.77 11.70
C ILE A 60 -3.80 -0.26 11.78
N TYR A 61 -4.41 0.30 10.73
CA TYR A 61 -4.83 1.69 10.75
C TYR A 61 -6.24 1.77 11.31
N ARG A 62 -6.38 2.39 12.47
CA ARG A 62 -7.67 2.48 13.13
C ARG A 62 -8.45 3.64 12.57
N THR A 63 -9.69 3.37 12.17
CA THR A 63 -10.60 4.39 11.67
C THR A 63 -11.87 4.36 12.50
N THR A 64 -12.69 5.41 12.35
CA THR A 64 -13.99 5.47 13.02
C THR A 64 -15.07 4.72 12.26
N ARG A 65 -14.76 4.24 11.05
CA ARG A 65 -15.73 3.50 10.24
C ARG A 65 -15.61 2.02 10.49
N ASP A 66 -16.74 1.36 10.60
CA ASP A 66 -16.75 -0.10 10.63
C ASP A 66 -16.47 -0.62 9.24
N ARG A 67 -15.59 -1.62 9.17
CA ARG A 67 -15.21 -2.26 7.91
C ARG A 67 -15.11 -3.76 8.12
N PRO A 68 -15.47 -4.55 7.11
CA PRO A 68 -15.34 -6.01 7.21
C PRO A 68 -13.91 -6.45 7.44
N GLN A 69 -12.95 -5.76 6.81
CA GLN A 69 -11.53 -6.03 7.01
C GLN A 69 -10.84 -4.78 7.49
N PRO A 70 -9.94 -4.89 8.48
CA PRO A 70 -9.15 -3.73 8.88
C PRO A 70 -8.16 -3.35 7.80
N TYR A 71 -7.76 -2.09 7.78
CA TYR A 71 -6.65 -1.65 6.95
C TYR A 71 -5.34 -1.87 7.67
N TYR A 72 -4.39 -2.43 6.95
CA TYR A 72 -2.99 -2.48 7.36
C TYR A 72 -2.23 -1.45 6.57
N TRP A 73 -1.06 -1.05 7.07
CA TRP A 73 -0.28 -0.05 6.38
C TRP A 73 1.20 -0.21 6.65
N PHE A 74 2.01 0.31 5.74
CA PHE A 74 3.42 0.54 5.97
C PHE A 74 3.81 1.85 5.28
N SER A 75 4.94 2.43 5.70
CA SER A 75 5.39 3.69 5.14
C SER A 75 6.61 3.52 4.26
N VAL A 76 6.70 4.39 3.26
CA VAL A 76 7.89 4.53 2.43
C VAL A 76 8.14 6.03 2.35
N GLY A 77 9.18 6.51 3.04
CA GLY A 77 9.38 7.94 3.19
C GLY A 77 8.17 8.59 3.85
N ASN A 78 7.62 9.60 3.20
CA ASN A 78 6.44 10.31 3.70
C ASN A 78 5.13 9.76 3.14
N TYR A 79 5.18 8.63 2.45
CA TYR A 79 3.99 8.02 1.86
C TYR A 79 3.57 6.81 2.67
N MET A 80 2.27 6.53 2.66
CA MET A 80 1.71 5.36 3.32
C MET A 80 1.03 4.49 2.27
N VAL A 81 1.28 3.19 2.37
CA VAL A 81 0.64 2.19 1.51
C VAL A 81 -0.38 1.46 2.37
N PHE A 82 -1.63 1.45 1.92
CA PHE A 82 -2.74 0.81 2.64
C PHE A 82 -3.21 -0.42 1.90
N TYR A 83 -3.47 -1.48 2.65
CA TYR A 83 -3.98 -2.72 2.08
C TYR A 83 -4.90 -3.42 3.07
N VAL A 84 -5.70 -4.34 2.55
CA VAL A 84 -6.54 -5.23 3.37
C VAL A 84 -6.16 -6.67 3.06
N VAL A 85 -6.56 -7.56 3.94
CA VAL A 85 -6.35 -9.01 3.75
C VAL A 85 -7.72 -9.66 3.75
N MET A 86 -8.02 -10.36 2.67
CA MET A 86 -9.30 -11.06 2.49
C MET A 86 -8.97 -12.52 2.18
N GLY A 87 -9.15 -13.39 3.18
CA GLY A 87 -8.78 -14.79 3.03
C GLY A 87 -7.29 -14.92 2.76
N ASP A 88 -6.92 -15.44 1.59
CA ASP A 88 -5.53 -15.57 1.20
C ASP A 88 -5.08 -14.47 0.23
N VAL A 89 -5.83 -13.37 0.16
CA VAL A 89 -5.52 -12.27 -0.75
C VAL A 89 -5.08 -11.05 0.03
N MET A 90 -3.92 -10.50 -0.33
CA MET A 90 -3.46 -9.19 0.12
C MET A 90 -3.81 -8.19 -0.99
N GLU A 91 -4.74 -7.29 -0.71
CA GLU A 91 -5.19 -6.33 -1.71
C GLU A 91 -4.71 -4.93 -1.37
N VAL A 92 -3.80 -4.41 -2.20
CA VAL A 92 -3.24 -3.07 -2.03
C VAL A 92 -4.23 -2.06 -2.59
N ARG A 93 -4.63 -1.08 -1.78
CA ARG A 93 -5.75 -0.20 -2.12
C ARG A 93 -5.39 1.25 -2.38
N ARG A 94 -4.50 1.82 -1.57
CA ARG A 94 -4.16 3.24 -1.72
C ARG A 94 -2.70 3.51 -1.43
N LEU A 95 -2.18 4.54 -2.09
CA LEU A 95 -0.91 5.18 -1.76
C LEU A 95 -1.23 6.63 -1.43
N VAL A 96 -0.88 7.08 -0.22
CA VAL A 96 -1.30 8.38 0.27
C VAL A 96 -0.13 9.11 0.91
N TYR A 97 0.01 10.41 0.64
CA TYR A 97 0.97 11.24 1.34
C TYR A 97 0.53 11.39 2.80
N GLY A 98 1.45 11.12 3.71
CA GLY A 98 1.14 10.74 5.09
C GLY A 98 0.40 11.68 6.00
N SER A 99 0.28 12.95 5.69
CA SER A 99 -0.36 13.88 6.62
C SER A 99 -1.80 14.25 6.27
N ARG A 100 -2.41 13.54 5.33
CA ARG A 100 -3.76 13.85 4.89
C ARG A 100 -4.80 13.21 5.78
N ASP A 101 -6.05 13.66 5.65
CA ASP A 101 -7.19 13.03 6.32
C ASP A 101 -7.47 11.69 5.64
N LEU A 102 -6.88 10.65 6.20
CA LEU A 102 -6.92 9.34 5.60
C LEU A 102 -8.28 8.66 5.70
N THR A 103 -9.11 9.07 6.66
CA THR A 103 -10.42 8.47 6.84
C THR A 103 -11.28 8.61 5.59
N ARG A 104 -11.16 9.75 4.91
CA ARG A 104 -11.92 9.99 3.69
C ARG A 104 -11.33 9.31 2.47
N MET A 105 -10.06 8.98 2.50
CA MET A 105 -9.35 8.47 1.34
C MET A 105 -9.39 6.96 1.23
N LEU A 106 -9.71 6.27 2.31
CA LEU A 106 -9.74 4.80 2.30
C LEU A 106 -11.11 4.31 1.83
N PRO A 107 -11.15 3.49 0.77
CA PRO A 107 -12.42 2.97 0.23
C PRO A 107 -13.11 1.98 1.14
#